data_95f9ca9e68fded1e8c9af07e51b14fe9
#
_entry.id   95f9ca9e68fded1e8c9af07e51b14fe9
#
_cell.length_a   1.000
_cell.length_b   1.000
_cell.length_c   1.000
_cell.angle_alpha   90.00
_cell.angle_beta   90.00
_cell.angle_gamma   90.00
#
_symmetry.space_group_name_H-M   'P 1'
#
loop_
_entity.id
_entity.type
_entity.pdbx_description
1 polymer ?
#
loop_
_entity_poly.entity_id
_entity_poly.type
_entity_poly.pdbx_seq_one_letter_code
_entity_poly.pdbx_strand_id
1 'polypeptide(L)'
;SVSNLIHQLRGEGVQRIALVSDQPENFIGQFEDIPGFSLSHRDTLETLQVELREYIGTSVIVYQQLCATEKRRRLKKGKLARASRRVVINDAVCEGCGDCSAESNCLSVIPKDTDLGRKRQIDQNACNTDFSCLKGFCPSFISVVGGAPRHPDSSAQPITLLPSLPEPNLPDLSMPWNTVVSGVGGTGVLTISSLLAMAAHIEGKGCATMNQTGLAQKFGAVTSHVRIASEQEQIKAPGIPAG
;
A
#
# COMPACT_ATOMS: atom_id res chain seq x y z
N SER A 1 14.02 18.55 -5.92
CA SER A 1 14.56 18.51 -4.53
C SER A 1 13.67 19.34 -3.61
N VAL A 2 13.76 19.13 -2.30
CA VAL A 2 13.06 19.97 -1.30
C VAL A 2 13.46 21.42 -1.46
N SER A 3 14.74 21.69 -1.67
CA SER A 3 15.27 23.04 -1.88
C SER A 3 14.59 23.76 -3.05
N ASN A 4 14.53 23.12 -4.21
CA ASN A 4 13.87 23.73 -5.38
C ASN A 4 12.39 24.06 -5.11
N LEU A 5 11.69 23.17 -4.39
CA LEU A 5 10.29 23.39 -4.05
C LEU A 5 10.11 24.59 -3.13
N ILE A 6 10.95 24.75 -2.09
CA ILE A 6 10.88 25.86 -1.16
C ILE A 6 11.15 27.19 -1.87
N HIS A 7 12.17 27.26 -2.72
CA HIS A 7 12.47 28.47 -3.50
C HIS A 7 11.35 28.78 -4.52
N GLN A 8 10.77 27.76 -5.15
CA GLN A 8 9.64 27.95 -6.04
C GLN A 8 8.44 28.56 -5.29
N LEU A 9 8.04 27.96 -4.15
CA LEU A 9 6.95 28.45 -3.32
C LEU A 9 7.17 29.91 -2.90
N ARG A 10 8.41 30.25 -2.52
CA ARG A 10 8.75 31.63 -2.19
C ARG A 10 8.63 32.57 -3.39
N GLY A 11 9.09 32.15 -4.56
CA GLY A 11 8.95 32.88 -5.83
C GLY A 11 7.50 33.10 -6.25
N GLU A 12 6.60 32.19 -5.91
CA GLU A 12 5.16 32.29 -6.12
C GLU A 12 4.43 33.15 -5.08
N GLY A 13 5.16 33.75 -4.12
CA GLY A 13 4.61 34.69 -3.14
C GLY A 13 4.07 34.05 -1.86
N VAL A 14 4.35 32.78 -1.61
CA VAL A 14 3.99 32.14 -0.33
C VAL A 14 4.76 32.80 0.81
N GLN A 15 4.02 33.38 1.78
CA GLN A 15 4.59 34.15 2.88
C GLN A 15 5.08 33.31 4.04
N ARG A 16 4.39 32.21 4.34
CA ARG A 16 4.72 31.30 5.44
C ARG A 16 4.97 29.89 4.90
N ILE A 17 6.21 29.42 5.02
CA ILE A 17 6.62 28.07 4.56
C ILE A 17 7.16 27.30 5.75
N ALA A 18 6.58 26.14 6.04
CA ALA A 18 7.04 25.26 7.09
C ALA A 18 7.53 23.94 6.48
N LEU A 19 8.80 23.61 6.70
CA LEU A 19 9.36 22.28 6.36
C LEU A 19 9.23 21.38 7.57
N VAL A 20 8.52 20.29 7.41
CA VAL A 20 8.36 19.24 8.42
C VAL A 20 9.07 17.97 7.97
N SER A 21 9.96 17.44 8.80
CA SER A 21 10.74 16.25 8.47
C SER A 21 10.83 15.30 9.67
N ASP A 22 11.05 14.02 9.42
CA ASP A 22 11.46 13.03 10.41
C ASP A 22 12.96 13.13 10.76
N GLN A 23 13.73 13.89 9.97
CA GLN A 23 15.16 14.16 10.15
C GLN A 23 15.46 15.64 9.85
N PRO A 24 14.95 16.59 10.69
CA PRO A 24 15.12 18.03 10.44
C PRO A 24 16.59 18.46 10.44
N GLU A 25 17.46 17.74 11.14
CA GLU A 25 18.91 18.00 11.18
C GLU A 25 19.56 18.04 9.79
N ASN A 26 19.01 17.33 8.81
CA ASN A 26 19.49 17.34 7.43
C ASN A 26 19.25 18.68 6.71
N PHE A 27 18.44 19.58 7.29
CA PHE A 27 18.01 20.83 6.67
C PHE A 27 18.43 22.08 7.47
N ILE A 28 19.12 21.91 8.60
CA ILE A 28 19.60 23.02 9.40
C ILE A 28 20.55 23.89 8.56
N GLY A 29 20.39 25.21 8.60
CA GLY A 29 21.23 26.17 7.88
C GLY A 29 20.93 26.33 6.38
N GLN A 30 20.00 25.53 5.80
CA GLN A 30 19.78 25.56 4.34
C GLN A 30 18.80 26.67 3.89
N PHE A 31 17.95 27.19 4.75
CA PHE A 31 16.84 28.07 4.38
C PHE A 31 16.65 29.24 5.37
N GLU A 32 17.68 29.60 6.15
CA GLU A 32 17.60 30.64 7.17
C GLU A 32 17.43 32.04 6.56
N ASP A 33 17.84 32.22 5.31
CA ASP A 33 17.69 33.43 4.52
C ASP A 33 16.27 33.65 3.96
N ILE A 34 15.40 32.64 4.06
CA ILE A 34 14.03 32.72 3.53
C ILE A 34 13.08 33.29 4.59
N PRO A 35 12.54 34.52 4.38
CA PRO A 35 11.59 35.11 5.33
C PRO A 35 10.35 34.21 5.49
N GLY A 36 9.88 34.03 6.75
CA GLY A 36 8.70 33.23 7.04
C GLY A 36 8.89 31.71 6.91
N PHE A 37 10.13 31.25 6.77
CA PHE A 37 10.47 29.84 6.82
C PHE A 37 10.56 29.32 8.26
N SER A 38 10.16 28.07 8.47
CA SER A 38 10.44 27.32 9.71
C SER A 38 10.71 25.86 9.42
N LEU A 39 11.54 25.26 10.26
CA LEU A 39 11.89 23.83 10.22
C LEU A 39 11.38 23.17 11.50
N SER A 40 10.68 22.05 11.35
CA SER A 40 10.05 21.34 12.48
C SER A 40 10.18 19.83 12.35
N HIS A 41 10.23 19.15 13.48
CA HIS A 41 10.14 17.69 13.51
C HIS A 41 8.70 17.24 13.26
N ARG A 42 8.51 16.08 12.64
CA ARG A 42 7.19 15.50 12.31
C ARG A 42 6.24 15.38 13.52
N ASP A 43 6.76 15.21 14.71
CA ASP A 43 5.94 15.07 15.92
C ASP A 43 5.23 16.35 16.33
N THR A 44 5.65 17.50 15.80
CA THR A 44 4.99 18.80 16.02
C THR A 44 4.01 19.18 14.89
N LEU A 45 3.74 18.28 13.94
CA LEU A 45 2.90 18.58 12.78
C LEU A 45 1.50 19.08 13.18
N GLU A 46 0.86 18.47 14.17
CA GLU A 46 -0.47 18.88 14.63
C GLU A 46 -0.47 20.30 15.17
N THR A 47 0.47 20.62 16.06
CA THR A 47 0.63 21.98 16.61
C THR A 47 0.86 23.00 15.51
N LEU A 48 1.70 22.66 14.53
CA LEU A 48 1.96 23.52 13.37
C LEU A 48 0.72 23.73 12.50
N GLN A 49 -0.08 22.68 12.28
CA GLN A 49 -1.33 22.80 11.52
C GLN A 49 -2.34 23.72 12.24
N VAL A 50 -2.43 23.64 13.57
CA VAL A 50 -3.27 24.55 14.37
C VAL A 50 -2.77 25.98 14.25
N GLU A 51 -1.46 26.24 14.38
CA GLU A 51 -0.85 27.56 14.19
C GLU A 51 -1.17 28.13 12.80
N LEU A 52 -0.92 27.35 11.74
CA LEU A 52 -1.10 27.81 10.37
C LEU A 52 -2.57 28.02 9.97
N ARG A 53 -3.51 27.36 10.64
CA ARG A 53 -4.95 27.60 10.44
C ARG A 53 -5.36 29.02 10.79
N GLU A 54 -4.72 29.59 11.82
CA GLU A 54 -4.99 30.99 12.27
C GLU A 54 -4.16 32.03 11.51
N TYR A 55 -3.22 31.58 10.64
CA TYR A 55 -2.39 32.51 9.88
C TYR A 55 -3.18 33.19 8.77
N ILE A 56 -3.15 34.54 8.75
CA ILE A 56 -3.79 35.33 7.70
C ILE A 56 -2.82 35.46 6.53
N GLY A 57 -3.09 34.76 5.44
CA GLY A 57 -2.26 34.75 4.24
C GLY A 57 -2.07 33.34 3.69
N THR A 58 -1.20 33.22 2.70
CA THR A 58 -0.87 31.93 2.11
C THR A 58 0.24 31.23 2.91
N SER A 59 -0.06 30.09 3.48
CA SER A 59 0.89 29.22 4.19
C SER A 59 0.98 27.86 3.53
N VAL A 60 2.17 27.24 3.54
CA VAL A 60 2.42 25.93 2.97
C VAL A 60 3.24 25.07 3.93
N ILE A 61 2.82 23.85 4.16
CA ILE A 61 3.62 22.82 4.81
C ILE A 61 4.26 21.94 3.73
N VAL A 62 5.57 21.91 3.69
CA VAL A 62 6.35 20.94 2.91
C VAL A 62 6.69 19.79 3.83
N TYR A 63 6.04 18.63 3.62
CA TYR A 63 6.29 17.46 4.44
C TYR A 63 7.30 16.54 3.74
N GLN A 64 8.46 16.38 4.34
CA GLN A 64 9.54 15.56 3.81
C GLN A 64 9.72 14.29 4.65
N GLN A 65 9.40 13.17 4.08
CA GLN A 65 9.65 11.84 4.63
C GLN A 65 9.70 10.83 3.49
N LEU A 66 10.48 9.77 3.67
CA LEU A 66 10.47 8.67 2.70
C LEU A 66 9.11 7.96 2.71
N CYS A 67 8.41 7.99 1.58
CA CYS A 67 7.13 7.30 1.42
C CYS A 67 7.26 5.81 1.76
N ALA A 68 6.31 5.28 2.54
CA ALA A 68 6.30 3.89 2.97
C ALA A 68 6.36 2.88 1.80
N THR A 69 5.67 3.17 0.70
CA THR A 69 5.71 2.35 -0.52
C THR A 69 7.08 2.37 -1.18
N GLU A 70 7.71 3.55 -1.27
CA GLU A 70 9.07 3.68 -1.83
C GLU A 70 10.10 3.04 -0.90
N LYS A 71 9.96 3.17 0.42
CA LYS A 71 10.78 2.46 1.40
C LYS A 71 10.76 0.95 1.16
N ARG A 72 9.58 0.36 1.03
CA ARG A 72 9.41 -1.08 0.73
C ARG A 72 10.01 -1.47 -0.61
N ARG A 73 9.82 -0.64 -1.64
CA ARG A 73 10.42 -0.88 -2.97
C ARG A 73 11.94 -0.88 -2.90
N ARG A 74 12.55 0.07 -2.17
CA ARG A 74 14.01 0.15 -1.98
C ARG A 74 14.54 -1.03 -1.16
N LEU A 75 13.85 -1.41 -0.09
CA LEU A 75 14.18 -2.60 0.71
C LEU A 75 14.15 -3.88 -0.14
N LYS A 76 13.09 -4.07 -0.96
CA LYS A 76 12.98 -5.22 -1.87
C LYS A 76 14.10 -5.27 -2.92
N LYS A 77 14.55 -4.10 -3.40
CA LYS A 77 15.63 -3.98 -4.38
C LYS A 77 17.04 -3.97 -3.75
N GLY A 78 17.16 -4.15 -2.45
CA GLY A 78 18.46 -4.06 -1.74
C GLY A 78 19.09 -2.66 -1.71
N LYS A 79 18.34 -1.62 -2.07
CA LYS A 79 18.81 -0.22 -2.10
C LYS A 79 18.70 0.50 -0.76
N LEU A 80 18.12 -0.16 0.24
CA LEU A 80 18.00 0.34 1.61
C LEU A 80 18.28 -0.81 2.56
N ALA A 81 19.07 -0.56 3.60
CA ALA A 81 19.32 -1.53 4.65
C ALA A 81 18.05 -1.80 5.45
N ARG A 82 17.82 -3.06 5.82
CA ARG A 82 16.73 -3.43 6.72
C ARG A 82 17.07 -2.98 8.14
N ALA A 83 16.04 -2.56 8.90
CA ALA A 83 16.24 -2.26 10.30
C ALA A 83 16.76 -3.49 11.06
N SER A 84 17.78 -3.29 11.87
CA SER A 84 18.37 -4.35 12.71
C SER A 84 17.45 -4.79 13.84
N ARG A 85 16.48 -3.95 14.21
CA ARG A 85 15.51 -4.19 15.27
C ARG A 85 14.14 -4.47 14.68
N ARG A 86 13.42 -5.42 15.28
CA ARG A 86 12.00 -5.66 15.05
C ARG A 86 11.25 -5.63 16.35
N VAL A 87 9.96 -5.39 16.27
CA VAL A 87 9.08 -5.32 17.44
C VAL A 87 7.99 -6.38 17.29
N VAL A 88 7.73 -7.09 18.37
CA VAL A 88 6.64 -8.06 18.48
C VAL A 88 5.83 -7.77 19.74
N ILE A 89 4.58 -8.19 19.76
CA ILE A 89 3.72 -8.11 20.94
C ILE A 89 3.62 -9.51 21.54
N ASN A 90 3.93 -9.63 22.84
CA ASN A 90 3.68 -10.83 23.61
C ASN A 90 2.19 -10.88 23.97
N ASP A 91 1.46 -11.80 23.37
CA ASP A 91 0.01 -11.95 23.57
C ASP A 91 -0.35 -12.46 24.98
N ALA A 92 0.57 -13.16 25.66
CA ALA A 92 0.37 -13.56 27.06
C ALA A 92 0.37 -12.37 28.04
N VAL A 93 1.02 -11.25 27.66
CA VAL A 93 1.09 -10.01 28.47
C VAL A 93 0.12 -8.95 27.95
N CYS A 94 -0.26 -9.03 26.69
CA CYS A 94 -1.14 -8.05 26.06
C CYS A 94 -2.55 -8.11 26.67
N GLU A 95 -3.07 -6.98 27.15
CA GLU A 95 -4.44 -6.86 27.67
C GLU A 95 -5.49 -6.60 26.59
N GLY A 96 -5.08 -6.31 25.37
CA GLY A 96 -6.00 -6.02 24.26
C GLY A 96 -6.62 -4.61 24.31
N CYS A 97 -6.11 -3.69 25.13
CA CYS A 97 -6.64 -2.34 25.32
C CYS A 97 -6.73 -1.52 24.03
N GLY A 98 -5.82 -1.74 23.08
CA GLY A 98 -5.82 -1.04 21.79
C GLY A 98 -5.02 0.26 21.76
N ASP A 99 -4.43 0.71 22.86
CA ASP A 99 -3.67 1.98 22.96
C ASP A 99 -2.55 2.07 21.94
N CYS A 100 -1.84 0.96 21.68
CA CYS A 100 -0.80 0.90 20.64
C CYS A 100 -1.33 1.22 19.23
N SER A 101 -2.59 0.91 18.97
CA SER A 101 -3.23 1.27 17.68
C SER A 101 -3.66 2.74 17.67
N ALA A 102 -4.16 3.27 18.78
CA ALA A 102 -4.55 4.66 18.94
C ALA A 102 -3.33 5.59 18.80
N GLU A 103 -2.24 5.28 19.48
CA GLU A 103 -0.99 6.06 19.44
C GLU A 103 -0.31 6.05 18.09
N SER A 104 -0.29 4.92 17.41
CA SER A 104 0.46 4.78 16.15
C SER A 104 -0.38 4.95 14.89
N ASN A 105 -1.68 4.75 14.99
CA ASN A 105 -2.59 4.61 13.84
C ASN A 105 -2.00 3.69 12.75
N CYS A 106 -1.33 2.61 13.16
CA CYS A 106 -0.52 1.76 12.31
C CYS A 106 -1.32 0.55 11.81
N LEU A 107 -1.41 0.39 10.50
CA LEU A 107 -2.09 -0.75 9.85
C LEU A 107 -1.46 -2.11 10.18
N SER A 108 -0.21 -2.12 10.65
CA SER A 108 0.50 -3.37 10.99
C SER A 108 0.15 -3.88 12.39
N VAL A 109 -0.47 -3.06 13.24
CA VAL A 109 -0.97 -3.48 14.55
C VAL A 109 -2.38 -4.05 14.35
N ILE A 110 -2.46 -5.37 14.25
CA ILE A 110 -3.69 -6.08 13.93
C ILE A 110 -4.22 -6.86 15.13
N PRO A 111 -5.53 -7.16 15.19
CA PRO A 111 -6.09 -8.02 16.23
C PRO A 111 -5.58 -9.46 16.07
N LYS A 112 -5.51 -10.17 17.20
CA LYS A 112 -5.24 -11.60 17.30
C LYS A 112 -6.22 -12.22 18.28
N ASP A 113 -7.04 -13.15 17.83
CA ASP A 113 -7.93 -13.89 18.72
C ASP A 113 -7.13 -14.99 19.43
N THR A 114 -7.33 -15.12 20.74
CA THR A 114 -6.68 -16.09 21.61
C THR A 114 -7.69 -16.66 22.60
N ASP A 115 -7.36 -17.75 23.27
CA ASP A 115 -8.21 -18.36 24.31
C ASP A 115 -8.47 -17.40 25.49
N LEU A 116 -7.61 -16.41 25.67
CA LEU A 116 -7.72 -15.35 26.70
C LEU A 116 -8.33 -14.04 26.16
N GLY A 117 -9.10 -14.12 25.08
CA GLY A 117 -9.73 -13.00 24.43
C GLY A 117 -8.89 -12.37 23.32
N ARG A 118 -9.39 -11.24 22.81
CA ARG A 118 -8.80 -10.56 21.64
C ARG A 118 -7.61 -9.71 22.04
N LYS A 119 -6.44 -10.06 21.55
CA LYS A 119 -5.15 -9.42 21.77
C LYS A 119 -4.70 -8.63 20.54
N ARG A 120 -3.47 -8.13 20.55
CA ARG A 120 -2.83 -7.45 19.42
C ARG A 120 -1.58 -8.19 18.97
N GLN A 121 -1.28 -8.09 17.71
CA GLN A 121 -0.01 -8.56 17.12
C GLN A 121 0.48 -7.58 16.07
N ILE A 122 1.76 -7.68 15.70
CA ILE A 122 2.33 -6.90 14.62
C ILE A 122 2.50 -7.80 13.39
N ASP A 123 1.81 -7.45 12.32
CA ASP A 123 2.09 -8.06 11.01
C ASP A 123 3.47 -7.57 10.52
N GLN A 124 4.45 -8.46 10.58
CA GLN A 124 5.83 -8.18 10.21
C GLN A 124 6.00 -7.91 8.70
N ASN A 125 5.06 -8.37 7.86
CA ASN A 125 5.08 -8.12 6.42
C ASN A 125 4.59 -6.72 6.08
N ALA A 126 3.62 -6.22 6.84
CA ALA A 126 3.07 -4.88 6.68
C ALA A 126 3.86 -3.81 7.43
N CYS A 127 4.70 -4.18 8.41
CA CYS A 127 5.43 -3.27 9.28
C CYS A 127 6.46 -2.42 8.53
N ASN A 128 6.38 -1.10 8.68
CA ASN A 128 7.34 -0.14 8.11
C ASN A 128 8.58 0.08 8.99
N THR A 129 8.64 -0.53 10.18
CA THR A 129 9.76 -0.37 11.14
C THR A 129 10.06 1.09 11.48
N ASP A 130 9.02 1.90 11.68
CA ASP A 130 9.12 3.28 12.14
C ASP A 130 8.97 3.40 13.66
N PHE A 131 8.57 2.30 14.32
CA PHE A 131 8.44 2.17 15.76
C PHE A 131 7.46 3.15 16.43
N SER A 132 6.57 3.78 15.68
CA SER A 132 5.55 4.69 16.22
C SER A 132 4.64 4.01 17.27
N CYS A 133 4.43 2.70 17.14
CA CYS A 133 3.67 1.91 18.11
C CYS A 133 4.33 1.80 19.51
N LEU A 134 5.59 2.21 19.65
CA LEU A 134 6.32 2.23 20.93
C LEU A 134 6.26 3.58 21.64
N LYS A 135 5.58 4.60 21.10
CA LYS A 135 5.49 5.93 21.72
C LYS A 135 4.76 5.92 23.07
N GLY A 136 3.83 4.99 23.26
CA GLY A 136 3.19 4.72 24.55
C GLY A 136 3.98 3.72 25.40
N PHE A 137 3.68 3.68 26.71
CA PHE A 137 4.23 2.66 27.60
C PHE A 137 3.35 1.41 27.55
N CYS A 138 3.92 0.28 27.10
CA CYS A 138 3.22 -1.01 27.13
C CYS A 138 4.22 -2.15 27.37
N PRO A 139 4.05 -2.94 28.46
CA PRO A 139 4.98 -4.02 28.82
C PRO A 139 4.93 -5.22 27.88
N SER A 140 3.91 -5.32 27.03
CA SER A 140 3.79 -6.45 26.09
C SER A 140 4.69 -6.32 24.84
N PHE A 141 5.30 -5.17 24.60
CA PHE A 141 6.21 -4.98 23.47
C PHE A 141 7.60 -5.56 23.76
N ILE A 142 8.07 -6.38 22.84
CA ILE A 142 9.40 -7.00 22.85
C ILE A 142 10.17 -6.53 21.64
N SER A 143 11.39 -6.02 21.85
CA SER A 143 12.33 -5.69 20.76
C SER A 143 13.25 -6.89 20.49
N VAL A 144 13.27 -7.34 19.23
CA VAL A 144 14.17 -8.40 18.77
C VAL A 144 15.26 -7.76 17.91
N VAL A 145 16.50 -7.85 18.35
CA VAL A 145 17.66 -7.31 17.64
C VAL A 145 18.31 -8.42 16.82
N GLY A 146 18.68 -8.12 15.58
CA GLY A 146 19.31 -9.08 14.64
C GLY A 146 18.37 -10.13 14.07
N GLY A 147 17.07 -10.10 14.45
CA GLY A 147 16.07 -11.04 13.94
C GLY A 147 15.61 -10.70 12.53
N ALA A 148 15.32 -11.74 11.74
CA ALA A 148 14.67 -11.63 10.43
C ALA A 148 13.39 -12.48 10.41
N PRO A 149 12.36 -12.11 9.62
CA PRO A 149 11.22 -12.97 9.42
C PRO A 149 11.65 -14.31 8.85
N ARG A 150 11.14 -15.39 9.41
CA ARG A 150 11.34 -16.72 8.85
C ARG A 150 10.56 -16.80 7.53
N HIS A 151 11.27 -17.01 6.44
CA HIS A 151 10.62 -17.37 5.19
C HIS A 151 10.24 -18.85 5.26
N PRO A 152 9.02 -19.24 4.86
CA PRO A 152 8.74 -20.66 4.63
C PRO A 152 9.75 -21.16 3.59
N ASP A 153 10.34 -22.31 3.85
CA ASP A 153 11.22 -22.96 2.88
C ASP A 153 10.43 -23.14 1.58
N SER A 154 10.94 -22.57 0.50
CA SER A 154 10.37 -22.72 -0.84
C SER A 154 10.52 -24.15 -1.39
N SER A 155 11.06 -25.08 -0.61
CA SER A 155 10.90 -26.51 -0.77
C SER A 155 9.47 -26.95 -0.43
N ALA A 156 8.47 -26.15 -0.86
CA ALA A 156 7.11 -26.64 -0.94
C ALA A 156 7.18 -27.95 -1.75
N GLN A 157 6.83 -29.04 -1.09
CA GLN A 157 6.71 -30.34 -1.75
C GLN A 157 5.97 -30.10 -3.07
N PRO A 158 6.46 -30.67 -4.17
CA PRO A 158 5.78 -30.54 -5.44
C PRO A 158 4.31 -30.95 -5.22
N ILE A 159 3.40 -30.21 -5.85
CA ILE A 159 1.94 -30.39 -5.80
C ILE A 159 1.51 -31.80 -6.32
N THR A 160 2.36 -32.77 -6.21
CA THR A 160 2.19 -34.17 -6.62
C THR A 160 1.19 -34.97 -5.76
N LEU A 161 0.58 -34.31 -4.75
CA LEU A 161 -0.41 -34.96 -3.88
C LEU A 161 -1.82 -34.35 -4.00
N LEU A 162 -2.08 -33.53 -5.00
CA LEU A 162 -3.47 -33.21 -5.30
C LEU A 162 -4.12 -34.45 -5.93
N PRO A 163 -5.22 -34.98 -5.35
CA PRO A 163 -5.97 -36.03 -6.01
C PRO A 163 -6.36 -35.54 -7.41
N SER A 164 -6.36 -36.45 -8.39
CA SER A 164 -6.82 -36.12 -9.73
C SER A 164 -8.17 -35.45 -9.63
N LEU A 165 -8.20 -34.14 -9.93
CA LEU A 165 -9.44 -33.41 -9.96
C LEU A 165 -10.28 -33.89 -11.14
N PRO A 166 -11.61 -34.05 -10.99
CA PRO A 166 -12.47 -34.38 -12.12
C PRO A 166 -12.37 -33.31 -13.18
N GLU A 167 -12.40 -33.71 -14.45
CA GLU A 167 -12.44 -32.75 -15.56
C GLU A 167 -13.67 -31.85 -15.43
N PRO A 168 -13.54 -30.52 -15.55
CA PRO A 168 -14.65 -29.62 -15.45
C PRO A 168 -15.58 -29.74 -16.66
N ASN A 169 -16.87 -29.60 -16.46
CA ASN A 169 -17.81 -29.44 -17.58
C ASN A 169 -17.53 -28.09 -18.26
N LEU A 170 -17.08 -28.12 -19.48
CA LEU A 170 -16.82 -26.92 -20.27
C LEU A 170 -18.12 -26.30 -20.77
N PRO A 171 -18.29 -24.98 -20.72
CA PRO A 171 -19.44 -24.31 -21.29
C PRO A 171 -19.46 -24.43 -22.81
N ASP A 172 -20.65 -24.49 -23.41
CA ASP A 172 -20.84 -24.35 -24.85
C ASP A 172 -20.46 -22.93 -25.29
N LEU A 173 -19.64 -22.83 -26.33
CA LEU A 173 -19.18 -21.57 -26.94
C LEU A 173 -19.89 -21.26 -28.27
N SER A 174 -21.08 -21.84 -28.50
CA SER A 174 -21.95 -21.48 -29.65
C SER A 174 -22.30 -19.98 -29.66
N MET A 175 -22.34 -19.38 -28.46
CA MET A 175 -22.39 -17.93 -28.28
C MET A 175 -21.19 -17.47 -27.44
N PRO A 176 -20.73 -16.21 -27.59
CA PRO A 176 -19.62 -15.69 -26.81
C PRO A 176 -19.88 -15.78 -25.30
N TRP A 177 -18.97 -16.40 -24.58
CA TRP A 177 -18.96 -16.40 -23.11
C TRP A 177 -18.48 -15.05 -22.60
N ASN A 178 -19.28 -14.43 -21.73
CA ASN A 178 -19.02 -13.08 -21.23
C ASN A 178 -18.68 -13.11 -19.74
N THR A 179 -17.53 -12.55 -19.38
CA THR A 179 -17.07 -12.45 -17.99
C THR A 179 -16.72 -11.01 -17.65
N VAL A 180 -17.22 -10.50 -16.53
CA VAL A 180 -16.79 -9.22 -15.96
C VAL A 180 -15.89 -9.48 -14.77
N VAL A 181 -14.65 -9.01 -14.83
CA VAL A 181 -13.71 -9.00 -13.72
C VAL A 181 -13.72 -7.60 -13.13
N SER A 182 -14.06 -7.47 -11.85
CA SER A 182 -14.12 -6.19 -11.17
C SER A 182 -13.33 -6.19 -9.87
N GLY A 183 -12.84 -5.03 -9.46
CA GLY A 183 -12.09 -4.85 -8.23
C GLY A 183 -11.62 -3.42 -8.05
N VAL A 184 -10.79 -3.21 -7.05
CA VAL A 184 -10.16 -1.92 -6.79
C VAL A 184 -8.84 -1.82 -7.56
N GLY A 185 -8.47 -0.63 -8.01
CA GLY A 185 -7.19 -0.39 -8.68
C GLY A 185 -5.99 -0.95 -7.91
N GLY A 186 -5.11 -1.68 -8.60
CA GLY A 186 -3.95 -2.34 -8.01
C GLY A 186 -4.19 -3.77 -7.50
N THR A 187 -5.41 -4.31 -7.53
CA THR A 187 -5.73 -5.68 -7.07
C THR A 187 -5.53 -6.76 -8.14
N GLY A 188 -5.09 -6.37 -9.34
CA GLY A 188 -4.76 -7.34 -10.40
C GLY A 188 -5.89 -7.63 -11.37
N VAL A 189 -6.97 -6.84 -11.41
CA VAL A 189 -8.12 -7.01 -12.32
C VAL A 189 -7.65 -7.18 -13.77
N LEU A 190 -6.79 -6.28 -14.25
CA LEU A 190 -6.28 -6.33 -15.63
C LEU A 190 -5.38 -7.55 -15.87
N THR A 191 -4.61 -7.94 -14.88
CA THR A 191 -3.73 -9.12 -14.96
C THR A 191 -4.54 -10.39 -15.13
N ILE A 192 -5.60 -10.55 -14.33
CA ILE A 192 -6.51 -11.72 -14.44
C ILE A 192 -7.17 -11.75 -15.83
N SER A 193 -7.68 -10.63 -16.29
CA SER A 193 -8.33 -10.53 -17.60
C SER A 193 -7.37 -10.85 -18.75
N SER A 194 -6.12 -10.36 -18.66
CA SER A 194 -5.09 -10.65 -19.67
C SER A 194 -4.69 -12.13 -19.65
N LEU A 195 -4.63 -12.76 -18.48
CA LEU A 195 -4.35 -14.20 -18.36
C LEU A 195 -5.48 -15.04 -18.98
N LEU A 196 -6.74 -14.70 -18.72
CA LEU A 196 -7.88 -15.38 -19.30
C LEU A 196 -7.90 -15.25 -20.83
N ALA A 197 -7.66 -14.04 -21.35
CA ALA A 197 -7.59 -13.81 -22.79
C ALA A 197 -6.42 -14.56 -23.43
N MET A 198 -5.25 -14.58 -22.78
CA MET A 198 -4.10 -15.32 -23.28
C MET A 198 -4.34 -16.83 -23.26
N ALA A 199 -4.98 -17.36 -22.22
CA ALA A 199 -5.36 -18.77 -22.16
C ALA A 199 -6.30 -19.14 -23.31
N ALA A 200 -7.34 -18.35 -23.56
CA ALA A 200 -8.26 -18.55 -24.67
C ALA A 200 -7.54 -18.50 -26.04
N HIS A 201 -6.60 -17.56 -26.19
CA HIS A 201 -5.78 -17.47 -27.41
C HIS A 201 -4.90 -18.70 -27.64
N ILE A 202 -4.25 -19.21 -26.57
CA ILE A 202 -3.41 -20.42 -26.63
C ILE A 202 -4.25 -21.66 -27.00
N GLU A 203 -5.51 -21.70 -26.53
CA GLU A 203 -6.47 -22.76 -26.91
C GLU A 203 -7.05 -22.57 -28.34
N GLY A 204 -6.61 -21.59 -29.10
CA GLY A 204 -7.09 -21.30 -30.45
C GLY A 204 -8.50 -20.73 -30.52
N LYS A 205 -9.01 -20.15 -29.43
CA LYS A 205 -10.34 -19.53 -29.33
C LYS A 205 -10.29 -18.04 -29.65
N GLY A 206 -11.40 -17.50 -30.15
CA GLY A 206 -11.61 -16.06 -30.25
C GLY A 206 -11.69 -15.41 -28.87
N CYS A 207 -11.02 -14.27 -28.69
CA CYS A 207 -11.12 -13.53 -27.44
C CYS A 207 -11.01 -12.01 -27.66
N ALA A 208 -11.69 -11.26 -26.78
CA ALA A 208 -11.55 -9.79 -26.71
C ALA A 208 -11.65 -9.33 -25.27
N THR A 209 -10.91 -8.26 -24.94
CA THR A 209 -10.96 -7.60 -23.64
C THR A 209 -11.24 -6.12 -23.79
N MET A 210 -12.00 -5.56 -22.84
CA MET A 210 -12.20 -4.11 -22.72
C MET A 210 -12.02 -3.70 -21.28
N ASN A 211 -11.07 -2.81 -21.03
CA ASN A 211 -10.69 -2.37 -19.69
C ASN A 211 -11.21 -0.96 -19.41
N GLN A 212 -11.87 -0.79 -18.29
CA GLN A 212 -12.29 0.50 -17.76
C GLN A 212 -11.46 0.85 -16.52
N THR A 213 -10.53 1.78 -16.71
CA THR A 213 -9.61 2.25 -15.67
C THR A 213 -9.59 3.77 -15.62
N GLY A 214 -9.13 4.33 -14.51
CA GLY A 214 -8.87 5.77 -14.40
C GLY A 214 -10.08 6.66 -14.14
N LEU A 215 -11.27 6.09 -13.96
CA LEU A 215 -12.48 6.84 -13.60
C LEU A 215 -12.38 7.43 -12.18
N ALA A 216 -11.72 6.73 -11.27
CA ALA A 216 -11.36 7.23 -9.95
C ALA A 216 -9.89 6.93 -9.68
N GLN A 217 -9.09 7.97 -9.44
CA GLN A 217 -7.63 7.84 -9.37
C GLN A 217 -7.10 7.19 -8.08
N LYS A 218 -7.93 7.07 -7.03
CA LYS A 218 -7.56 6.46 -5.75
C LYS A 218 -8.67 5.54 -5.28
N PHE A 219 -8.35 4.25 -5.11
CA PHE A 219 -9.26 3.22 -4.62
C PHE A 219 -10.58 3.10 -5.39
N GLY A 220 -10.60 3.55 -6.65
CA GLY A 220 -11.77 3.47 -7.50
C GLY A 220 -11.96 2.10 -8.13
N ALA A 221 -13.19 1.84 -8.58
CA ALA A 221 -13.52 0.62 -9.27
C ALA A 221 -12.75 0.51 -10.60
N VAL A 222 -12.22 -0.67 -10.84
CA VAL A 222 -11.64 -1.08 -12.12
C VAL A 222 -12.45 -2.27 -12.61
N THR A 223 -12.88 -2.22 -13.85
CA THR A 223 -13.59 -3.34 -14.49
C THR A 223 -12.91 -3.75 -15.78
N SER A 224 -12.96 -5.03 -16.08
CA SER A 224 -12.53 -5.59 -17.35
C SER A 224 -13.58 -6.56 -17.86
N HIS A 225 -13.99 -6.36 -19.09
CA HIS A 225 -14.84 -7.28 -19.81
C HIS A 225 -13.95 -8.25 -20.56
N VAL A 226 -14.20 -9.54 -20.43
CA VAL A 226 -13.52 -10.61 -21.18
C VAL A 226 -14.59 -11.39 -21.93
N ARG A 227 -14.42 -11.49 -23.23
CA ARG A 227 -15.32 -12.26 -24.11
C ARG A 227 -14.52 -13.37 -24.79
N ILE A 228 -15.03 -14.59 -24.73
CA ILE A 228 -14.41 -15.77 -25.31
C ILE A 228 -15.45 -16.47 -26.19
N ALA A 229 -15.05 -16.86 -27.39
CA ALA A 229 -15.90 -17.55 -28.36
C ALA A 229 -15.13 -18.68 -29.05
N SER A 230 -15.80 -19.54 -29.78
CA SER A 230 -15.13 -20.58 -30.59
C SER A 230 -14.25 -19.93 -31.66
N GLU A 231 -14.77 -18.88 -32.30
CA GLU A 231 -14.09 -18.18 -33.37
C GLU A 231 -14.06 -16.67 -33.10
N GLN A 232 -13.01 -15.97 -33.57
CA GLN A 232 -12.84 -14.53 -33.37
C GLN A 232 -13.97 -13.70 -33.99
N GLU A 233 -14.49 -14.13 -35.12
CA GLU A 233 -15.54 -13.46 -35.89
C GLU A 233 -16.89 -13.38 -35.19
N GLN A 234 -17.10 -14.23 -34.16
CA GLN A 234 -18.32 -14.21 -33.33
C GLN A 234 -18.33 -13.03 -32.34
N ILE A 235 -17.16 -12.43 -32.10
CA ILE A 235 -17.04 -11.31 -31.15
C ILE A 235 -17.13 -10.00 -31.91
N LYS A 236 -18.34 -9.43 -32.01
CA LYS A 236 -18.62 -8.19 -32.72
C LYS A 236 -18.14 -6.92 -32.01
N ALA A 237 -17.98 -6.96 -30.71
CA ALA A 237 -17.51 -5.85 -29.89
C ALA A 237 -16.73 -6.36 -28.68
N PRO A 238 -15.71 -5.64 -28.20
CA PRO A 238 -14.93 -6.06 -27.02
C PRO A 238 -15.69 -5.89 -25.71
N GLY A 239 -16.64 -4.95 -25.63
CA GLY A 239 -17.49 -4.76 -24.47
C GLY A 239 -18.65 -5.75 -24.43
N ILE A 240 -19.07 -6.14 -23.22
CA ILE A 240 -20.29 -6.92 -23.01
C ILE A 240 -21.47 -5.95 -23.17
N PRO A 241 -22.40 -6.22 -24.09
CA PRO A 241 -23.59 -5.36 -24.25
C PRO A 241 -24.43 -5.40 -22.97
N ALA A 242 -25.07 -4.28 -22.63
CA ALA A 242 -26.13 -4.26 -21.65
C ALA A 242 -27.29 -5.09 -22.20
N GLY A 243 -27.78 -6.06 -21.43
CA GLY A 243 -28.92 -6.90 -21.76
C GLY A 243 -30.24 -6.15 -21.66
#